data_42c34024e7af7e72c5cc1d700e2a325b
#
_entry.id   42c34024e7af7e72c5cc1d700e2a325b
#
_cell.length_a   1.000
_cell.length_b   1.000
_cell.length_c   1.000
_cell.angle_alpha   90.00
_cell.angle_beta   90.00
_cell.angle_gamma   90.00
#
_symmetry.space_group_name_H-M   'P 1'
#
loop_
_entity.id
_entity.type
_entity.pdbx_description
1 polymer ?
#
loop_
_entity_poly.entity_id
_entity_poly.type
_entity_poly.pdbx_seq_one_letter_code
_entity_poly.pdbx_strand_id
1 'polypeptide(L)'
;MASLRTMSFDAVIVGGGGSGMRAALQLAQSGYKTAVITKVFPTRSHTVSAQGGITCAIASDDPNDQWQWHMYDTIKGSDYIGDQEAIEYMCQTGPEAVFELEHMGLPFSRTEEGRIYQRPFGGQSKDYGAGGQAARTCAAADRTGHALLHTLYQ
;
A
#
# COMPACT_ATOMS: atom_id res chain seq x y z
N MET A 1 -33.33 31.39 -1.86
CA MET A 1 -31.94 31.18 -1.38
C MET A 1 -31.82 29.71 -0.97
N ALA A 2 -30.83 28.99 -1.48
CA ALA A 2 -30.57 27.62 -1.05
C ALA A 2 -30.09 27.65 0.40
N SER A 3 -30.69 26.90 1.30
CA SER A 3 -30.24 26.80 2.69
C SER A 3 -28.94 26.00 2.71
N LEU A 4 -27.88 26.58 3.29
CA LEU A 4 -26.64 25.85 3.57
C LEU A 4 -26.91 24.73 4.58
N ARG A 5 -26.59 23.49 4.18
CA ARG A 5 -26.64 22.36 5.10
C ARG A 5 -25.27 22.23 5.77
N THR A 6 -25.23 22.37 7.08
CA THR A 6 -24.03 22.16 7.90
C THR A 6 -24.03 20.74 8.46
N MET A 7 -22.89 20.08 8.40
CA MET A 7 -22.68 18.74 8.99
C MET A 7 -21.41 18.79 9.86
N SER A 8 -21.43 18.16 11.02
CA SER A 8 -20.28 18.08 11.93
C SER A 8 -19.68 16.68 11.94
N PHE A 9 -18.35 16.63 11.90
CA PHE A 9 -17.54 15.41 11.95
C PHE A 9 -16.35 15.63 12.90
N ASP A 10 -15.83 14.56 13.49
CA ASP A 10 -14.65 14.62 14.33
C ASP A 10 -13.37 14.76 13.47
N ALA A 11 -13.40 14.16 12.27
CA ALA A 11 -12.32 14.25 11.30
C ALA A 11 -12.86 14.40 9.88
N VAL A 12 -12.11 15.16 9.06
CA VAL A 12 -12.39 15.34 7.63
C VAL A 12 -11.12 15.01 6.85
N ILE A 13 -11.21 14.02 5.96
CA ILE A 13 -10.12 13.62 5.07
C ILE A 13 -10.39 14.17 3.68
N VAL A 14 -9.41 14.83 3.10
CA VAL A 14 -9.47 15.33 1.72
C VAL A 14 -8.69 14.41 0.81
N GLY A 15 -9.41 13.66 0.00
CA GLY A 15 -8.88 12.65 -0.92
C GLY A 15 -9.33 11.23 -0.60
N GLY A 16 -10.03 10.57 -1.54
CA GLY A 16 -10.55 9.19 -1.42
C GLY A 16 -9.69 8.16 -2.14
N GLY A 17 -8.37 8.35 -2.22
CA GLY A 17 -7.44 7.33 -2.71
C GLY A 17 -7.07 6.32 -1.63
N GLY A 18 -6.15 5.40 -1.91
CA GLY A 18 -5.72 4.36 -0.98
C GLY A 18 -5.34 4.90 0.40
N SER A 19 -4.52 5.95 0.46
CA SER A 19 -4.10 6.57 1.72
C SER A 19 -5.26 7.18 2.50
N GLY A 20 -6.14 7.94 1.81
CA GLY A 20 -7.28 8.59 2.46
C GLY A 20 -8.30 7.57 2.98
N MET A 21 -8.57 6.50 2.22
CA MET A 21 -9.48 5.45 2.66
C MET A 21 -8.90 4.64 3.81
N ARG A 22 -7.60 4.34 3.80
CA ARG A 22 -6.95 3.66 4.94
C ARG A 22 -6.97 4.51 6.21
N ALA A 23 -6.73 5.84 6.08
CA ALA A 23 -6.84 6.77 7.19
C ALA A 23 -8.28 6.86 7.72
N ALA A 24 -9.27 6.91 6.82
CA ALA A 24 -10.68 6.92 7.21
C ALA A 24 -11.08 5.67 7.99
N LEU A 25 -10.63 4.50 7.52
CA LEU A 25 -10.86 3.24 8.20
C LEU A 25 -10.26 3.24 9.60
N GLN A 26 -9.02 3.69 9.78
CA GLN A 26 -8.36 3.79 11.08
C GLN A 26 -9.13 4.70 12.04
N LEU A 27 -9.56 5.87 11.57
CA LEU A 27 -10.32 6.80 12.40
C LEU A 27 -11.69 6.23 12.79
N ALA A 28 -12.38 5.59 11.84
CA ALA A 28 -13.66 4.96 12.11
C ALA A 28 -13.55 3.80 13.11
N GLN A 29 -12.53 2.95 12.98
CA GLN A 29 -12.22 1.89 13.94
C GLN A 29 -11.91 2.43 15.35
N SER A 30 -11.35 3.64 15.42
CA SER A 30 -11.08 4.36 16.67
C SER A 30 -12.31 5.08 17.23
N GLY A 31 -13.48 4.93 16.61
CA GLY A 31 -14.75 5.50 17.07
C GLY A 31 -15.01 6.95 16.63
N TYR A 32 -14.17 7.51 15.76
CA TYR A 32 -14.38 8.88 15.28
C TYR A 32 -15.36 8.93 14.11
N LYS A 33 -16.30 9.88 14.16
CA LYS A 33 -17.19 10.19 13.05
C LYS A 33 -16.39 10.91 11.95
N THR A 34 -16.08 10.19 10.88
CA THR A 34 -15.16 10.63 9.84
C THR A 34 -15.90 10.93 8.54
N ALA A 35 -15.53 12.01 7.86
CA ALA A 35 -15.95 12.30 6.49
C ALA A 35 -14.77 12.23 5.53
N VAL A 36 -15.01 11.65 4.34
CA VAL A 36 -14.04 11.70 3.24
C VAL A 36 -14.61 12.58 2.13
N ILE A 37 -13.90 13.65 1.81
CA ILE A 37 -14.23 14.54 0.70
C ILE A 37 -13.34 14.17 -0.49
N THR A 38 -13.95 13.80 -1.59
CA THR A 38 -13.21 13.37 -2.78
C THR A 38 -13.76 14.01 -4.05
N LYS A 39 -12.89 14.31 -5.00
CA LYS A 39 -13.26 14.88 -6.30
C LYS A 39 -13.95 13.86 -7.19
N VAL A 40 -13.55 12.60 -7.10
CA VAL A 40 -14.09 11.48 -7.88
C VAL A 40 -14.59 10.41 -6.93
N PHE A 41 -15.44 9.51 -7.43
CA PHE A 41 -15.83 8.35 -6.64
C PHE A 41 -14.57 7.59 -6.14
N PRO A 42 -14.49 7.14 -4.89
CA PRO A 42 -13.25 6.59 -4.31
C PRO A 42 -12.57 5.53 -5.18
N THR A 43 -13.33 4.57 -5.74
CA THR A 43 -12.79 3.52 -6.62
C THR A 43 -12.34 4.03 -8.00
N ARG A 44 -12.39 5.33 -8.24
CA ARG A 44 -11.89 6.01 -9.45
C ARG A 44 -10.67 6.89 -9.19
N SER A 45 -10.11 6.84 -7.99
CA SER A 45 -8.86 7.55 -7.66
C SER A 45 -7.68 6.95 -8.43
N HIS A 46 -6.55 7.68 -8.47
CA HIS A 46 -5.37 7.23 -9.21
C HIS A 46 -4.84 5.85 -8.74
N THR A 47 -5.02 5.51 -7.48
CA THR A 47 -4.64 4.20 -6.94
C THR A 47 -5.21 3.04 -7.74
N VAL A 48 -6.41 3.18 -8.33
CA VAL A 48 -7.04 2.13 -9.17
C VAL A 48 -6.17 1.72 -10.37
N SER A 49 -5.33 2.63 -10.86
CA SER A 49 -4.48 2.42 -12.04
C SER A 49 -3.20 1.66 -11.72
N ALA A 50 -2.88 1.40 -10.45
CA ALA A 50 -1.68 0.68 -10.06
C ALA A 50 -1.79 -0.81 -10.44
N GLN A 51 -0.89 -1.27 -11.31
CA GLN A 51 -0.87 -2.64 -11.83
C GLN A 51 0.26 -3.48 -11.24
N GLY A 52 1.39 -2.85 -10.92
CA GLY A 52 2.63 -3.53 -10.53
C GLY A 52 2.50 -4.39 -9.28
N GLY A 53 1.89 -3.87 -8.27
CA GLY A 53 1.77 -4.52 -6.97
C GLY A 53 2.17 -3.61 -5.82
N ILE A 54 2.29 -4.18 -4.63
CA ILE A 54 2.76 -3.53 -3.41
C ILE A 54 4.14 -4.10 -3.10
N THR A 55 5.18 -3.28 -3.27
CA THR A 55 6.56 -3.70 -2.97
C THR A 55 6.77 -3.78 -1.46
N CYS A 56 7.10 -4.98 -0.96
CA CYS A 56 7.25 -5.23 0.46
C CYS A 56 8.00 -6.53 0.72
N ALA A 57 8.96 -6.51 1.65
CA ALA A 57 9.79 -7.65 2.00
C ALA A 57 9.05 -8.61 2.94
N ILE A 58 8.13 -9.42 2.43
CA ILE A 58 7.40 -10.45 3.20
C ILE A 58 8.04 -11.84 3.12
N ALA A 59 9.18 -11.96 2.44
CA ALA A 59 9.94 -13.21 2.29
C ALA A 59 9.14 -14.41 1.74
N SER A 60 8.15 -14.17 0.90
CA SER A 60 7.37 -15.25 0.27
C SER A 60 8.13 -15.97 -0.85
N ASP A 61 8.87 -15.22 -1.67
CA ASP A 61 9.68 -15.75 -2.77
C ASP A 61 11.06 -16.15 -2.28
N ASP A 62 11.75 -15.24 -1.60
CA ASP A 62 13.09 -15.46 -1.03
C ASP A 62 13.01 -15.36 0.49
N PRO A 63 13.25 -16.44 1.24
CA PRO A 63 13.21 -16.42 2.70
C PRO A 63 14.27 -15.52 3.35
N ASN A 64 15.29 -15.10 2.60
CA ASN A 64 16.32 -14.18 3.08
C ASN A 64 16.01 -12.72 2.77
N ASP A 65 14.92 -12.43 2.02
CA ASP A 65 14.56 -11.05 1.72
C ASP A 65 14.20 -10.28 2.99
N GLN A 66 14.69 -9.04 3.08
CA GLN A 66 14.54 -8.24 4.29
C GLN A 66 14.28 -6.78 3.97
N TRP A 67 13.59 -6.10 4.88
CA TRP A 67 13.18 -4.71 4.72
C TRP A 67 14.36 -3.74 4.56
N GLN A 68 15.56 -4.06 5.10
CA GLN A 68 16.75 -3.24 4.96
C GLN A 68 17.22 -3.13 3.50
N TRP A 69 17.10 -4.21 2.74
CA TRP A 69 17.41 -4.16 1.30
C TRP A 69 16.37 -3.31 0.56
N HIS A 70 15.09 -3.43 0.94
CA HIS A 70 14.02 -2.59 0.40
C HIS A 70 14.24 -1.11 0.71
N MET A 71 14.62 -0.79 1.96
CA MET A 71 14.98 0.58 2.38
C MET A 71 16.13 1.14 1.56
N TYR A 72 17.22 0.36 1.38
CA TYR A 72 18.37 0.76 0.58
C TYR A 72 17.96 1.12 -0.85
N ASP A 73 17.17 0.26 -1.51
CA ASP A 73 16.71 0.49 -2.88
C ASP A 73 15.81 1.73 -2.97
N THR A 74 14.96 1.95 -1.97
CA THR A 74 14.04 3.09 -1.93
C THR A 74 14.79 4.41 -1.74
N ILE A 75 15.76 4.45 -0.82
CA ILE A 75 16.61 5.64 -0.61
C ILE A 75 17.40 5.96 -1.88
N LYS A 76 18.02 4.94 -2.48
CA LYS A 76 18.78 5.11 -3.74
C LYS A 76 17.86 5.53 -4.89
N GLY A 77 16.68 4.92 -5.02
CA GLY A 77 15.70 5.24 -6.06
C GLY A 77 15.10 6.64 -5.93
N SER A 78 15.15 7.22 -4.73
CA SER A 78 14.74 8.61 -4.47
C SER A 78 15.88 9.62 -4.64
N ASP A 79 17.00 9.23 -5.24
CA ASP A 79 18.22 10.06 -5.37
C ASP A 79 18.72 10.64 -4.03
N TYR A 80 18.48 9.93 -2.92
CA TYR A 80 18.83 10.31 -1.55
C TYR A 80 18.14 11.58 -1.03
N ILE A 81 17.09 12.07 -1.72
CA ILE A 81 16.32 13.26 -1.29
C ILE A 81 15.05 12.91 -0.51
N GLY A 82 14.69 11.63 -0.45
CA GLY A 82 13.57 11.16 0.35
C GLY A 82 13.84 11.29 1.86
N ASP A 83 12.77 11.46 2.63
CA ASP A 83 12.85 11.39 4.09
C ASP A 83 13.20 9.95 4.52
N GLN A 84 14.42 9.77 5.02
CA GLN A 84 14.95 8.44 5.32
C GLN A 84 14.25 7.77 6.49
N GLU A 85 13.80 8.52 7.50
CA GLU A 85 13.05 7.98 8.63
C GLU A 85 11.67 7.48 8.18
N ALA A 86 11.00 8.24 7.30
CA ALA A 86 9.73 7.82 6.72
C ALA A 86 9.88 6.59 5.83
N ILE A 87 10.98 6.50 5.06
CA ILE A 87 11.30 5.33 4.22
C ILE A 87 11.57 4.10 5.09
N GLU A 88 12.36 4.25 6.16
CA GLU A 88 12.64 3.17 7.11
C GLU A 88 11.34 2.64 7.71
N TYR A 89 10.52 3.53 8.27
CA TYR A 89 9.22 3.17 8.84
C TYR A 89 8.34 2.43 7.83
N MET A 90 8.22 2.94 6.60
CA MET A 90 7.45 2.31 5.54
C MET A 90 7.95 0.89 5.23
N CYS A 91 9.26 0.69 5.11
CA CYS A 91 9.83 -0.61 4.78
C CYS A 91 9.71 -1.61 5.93
N GLN A 92 9.84 -1.17 7.19
CA GLN A 92 9.67 -2.01 8.37
C GLN A 92 8.23 -2.44 8.58
N THR A 93 7.27 -1.52 8.43
CA THR A 93 5.85 -1.80 8.71
C THR A 93 5.08 -2.32 7.51
N GLY A 94 5.69 -2.25 6.33
CA GLY A 94 5.09 -2.72 5.08
C GLY A 94 4.56 -4.17 5.14
N PRO A 95 5.30 -5.15 5.69
CA PRO A 95 4.82 -6.52 5.84
C PRO A 95 3.48 -6.62 6.57
N GLU A 96 3.33 -5.90 7.70
CA GLU A 96 2.08 -5.88 8.47
C GLU A 96 0.93 -5.31 7.64
N ALA A 97 1.18 -4.23 6.88
CA ALA A 97 0.18 -3.61 6.02
C ALA A 97 -0.28 -4.54 4.90
N VAL A 98 0.61 -5.34 4.32
CA VAL A 98 0.26 -6.35 3.29
C VAL A 98 -0.64 -7.43 3.88
N PHE A 99 -0.29 -7.98 5.05
CA PHE A 99 -1.11 -8.99 5.71
C PHE A 99 -2.44 -8.42 6.22
N GLU A 100 -2.47 -7.17 6.70
CA GLU A 100 -3.72 -6.49 7.05
C GLU A 100 -4.68 -6.41 5.84
N LEU A 101 -4.18 -5.99 4.69
CA LEU A 101 -4.96 -5.93 3.45
C LEU A 101 -5.44 -7.32 2.99
N GLU A 102 -4.60 -8.34 3.14
CA GLU A 102 -4.99 -9.73 2.89
C GLU A 102 -6.15 -10.16 3.78
N HIS A 103 -6.06 -9.91 5.09
CA HIS A 103 -7.12 -10.24 6.05
C HIS A 103 -8.41 -9.45 5.80
N MET A 104 -8.32 -8.25 5.23
CA MET A 104 -9.48 -7.48 4.77
C MET A 104 -10.10 -8.05 3.49
N GLY A 105 -9.46 -9.04 2.86
CA GLY A 105 -9.97 -9.72 1.66
C GLY A 105 -9.32 -9.27 0.34
N LEU A 106 -8.17 -8.58 0.36
CA LEU A 106 -7.43 -8.28 -0.87
C LEU A 106 -6.96 -9.61 -1.49
N PRO A 107 -7.41 -9.95 -2.73
CA PRO A 107 -7.15 -11.25 -3.32
C PRO A 107 -5.78 -11.29 -4.02
N PHE A 108 -4.70 -11.26 -3.22
CA PHE A 108 -3.36 -11.45 -3.76
C PHE A 108 -3.26 -12.78 -4.52
N SER A 109 -2.54 -12.79 -5.62
CA SER A 109 -2.15 -14.01 -6.32
C SER A 109 -1.34 -14.91 -5.39
N ARG A 110 -1.41 -16.22 -5.60
CA ARG A 110 -0.75 -17.21 -4.73
C ARG A 110 0.27 -18.01 -5.51
N THR A 111 1.31 -18.45 -4.79
CA THR A 111 2.21 -19.51 -5.26
C THR A 111 1.52 -20.86 -5.16
N GLU A 112 2.14 -21.92 -5.70
CA GLU A 112 1.63 -23.30 -5.59
C GLU A 112 1.52 -23.75 -4.12
N GLU A 113 2.38 -23.23 -3.24
CA GLU A 113 2.35 -23.52 -1.79
C GLU A 113 1.36 -22.62 -1.02
N GLY A 114 0.58 -21.80 -1.72
CA GLY A 114 -0.45 -20.94 -1.11
C GLY A 114 0.06 -19.63 -0.50
N ARG A 115 1.36 -19.31 -0.63
CA ARG A 115 1.93 -18.04 -0.15
C ARG A 115 1.53 -16.88 -1.06
N ILE A 116 1.58 -15.64 -0.56
CA ILE A 116 1.37 -14.44 -1.40
C ILE A 116 2.44 -14.41 -2.50
N TYR A 117 1.99 -14.32 -3.74
CA TYR A 117 2.89 -14.22 -4.89
C TYR A 117 3.61 -12.88 -4.90
N GLN A 118 4.94 -12.94 -5.02
CA GLN A 118 5.81 -11.79 -5.21
C GLN A 118 6.48 -11.85 -6.57
N ARG A 119 6.51 -10.73 -7.28
CA ARG A 119 7.17 -10.61 -8.57
C ARG A 119 8.41 -9.74 -8.50
N PRO A 120 9.42 -9.95 -9.38
CA PRO A 120 10.50 -9.00 -9.55
C PRO A 120 9.96 -7.67 -10.11
N PHE A 121 10.54 -6.59 -9.65
CA PHE A 121 10.20 -5.25 -10.10
C PHE A 121 11.45 -4.40 -10.27
N GLY A 122 11.45 -3.44 -11.22
CA GLY A 122 12.61 -2.60 -11.51
C GLY A 122 13.06 -1.83 -10.26
N GLY A 123 14.38 -1.74 -10.08
CA GLY A 123 14.98 -1.03 -8.95
C GLY A 123 14.96 -1.79 -7.62
N GLN A 124 14.48 -3.04 -7.59
CA GLN A 124 14.51 -3.87 -6.39
C GLN A 124 15.67 -4.87 -6.46
N SER A 125 16.54 -4.85 -5.46
CA SER A 125 17.75 -5.65 -5.41
C SER A 125 17.93 -6.39 -4.09
N LYS A 126 18.75 -7.44 -4.11
CA LYS A 126 19.21 -8.17 -2.91
C LYS A 126 20.56 -7.64 -2.46
N ASP A 127 20.88 -7.87 -1.20
CA ASP A 127 22.19 -7.58 -0.62
C ASP A 127 22.70 -6.18 -0.99
N TYR A 128 21.89 -5.16 -0.72
CA TYR A 128 22.23 -3.75 -0.96
C TYR A 128 22.75 -3.46 -2.39
N GLY A 129 22.13 -4.12 -3.38
CA GLY A 129 22.48 -3.97 -4.78
C GLY A 129 23.51 -4.96 -5.31
N ALA A 130 24.14 -5.77 -4.47
CA ALA A 130 25.17 -6.75 -4.87
C ALA A 130 24.58 -8.12 -5.28
N GLY A 131 23.41 -8.47 -4.77
CA GLY A 131 22.81 -9.81 -4.90
C GLY A 131 21.86 -10.02 -6.08
N GLY A 132 21.82 -9.12 -7.05
CA GLY A 132 20.90 -9.21 -8.18
C GLY A 132 19.47 -8.73 -7.87
N GLN A 133 18.52 -9.04 -8.75
CA GLN A 133 17.14 -8.57 -8.64
C GLN A 133 16.35 -9.32 -7.56
N ALA A 134 15.59 -8.56 -6.74
CA ALA A 134 14.69 -9.13 -5.76
C ALA A 134 13.24 -9.23 -6.29
N ALA A 135 12.54 -10.29 -5.90
CA ALA A 135 11.10 -10.46 -6.11
C ALA A 135 10.36 -10.18 -4.80
N ARG A 136 10.02 -8.90 -4.54
CA ARG A 136 9.33 -8.48 -3.31
C ARG A 136 8.03 -7.69 -3.57
N THR A 137 7.55 -7.66 -4.81
CA THR A 137 6.33 -6.93 -5.14
C THR A 137 5.12 -7.85 -5.09
N CYS A 138 4.32 -7.72 -4.04
CA CYS A 138 3.10 -8.48 -3.81
C CYS A 138 2.01 -8.06 -4.80
N ALA A 139 1.46 -8.99 -5.57
CA ALA A 139 0.57 -8.67 -6.66
C ALA A 139 -0.77 -9.42 -6.63
N ALA A 140 -1.82 -8.73 -7.05
CA ALA A 140 -3.11 -9.31 -7.42
C ALA A 140 -3.25 -9.23 -8.93
N ALA A 141 -2.66 -10.20 -9.65
CA ALA A 141 -2.51 -10.20 -11.10
C ALA A 141 -1.92 -8.85 -11.60
N ASP A 142 -2.55 -8.20 -12.57
CA ASP A 142 -2.18 -6.88 -13.10
C ASP A 142 -3.13 -5.76 -12.62
N ARG A 143 -3.87 -6.00 -11.54
CA ARG A 143 -4.94 -5.14 -11.02
C ARG A 143 -4.84 -4.87 -9.52
N THR A 144 -3.65 -4.86 -8.97
CA THR A 144 -3.45 -4.72 -7.51
C THR A 144 -4.08 -3.46 -6.95
N GLY A 145 -3.93 -2.32 -7.61
CA GLY A 145 -4.53 -1.05 -7.16
C GLY A 145 -6.06 -1.06 -7.20
N HIS A 146 -6.65 -1.68 -8.23
CA HIS A 146 -8.09 -1.89 -8.30
C HIS A 146 -8.57 -2.76 -7.14
N ALA A 147 -7.92 -3.89 -6.90
CA ALA A 147 -8.24 -4.78 -5.78
C ALA A 147 -8.12 -4.06 -4.44
N LEU A 148 -7.02 -3.32 -4.21
CA LEU A 148 -6.78 -2.55 -2.99
C LEU A 148 -7.91 -1.54 -2.72
N LEU A 149 -8.27 -0.73 -3.71
CA LEU A 149 -9.32 0.27 -3.53
C LEU A 149 -10.69 -0.36 -3.25
N HIS A 150 -11.02 -1.45 -3.94
CA HIS A 150 -12.28 -2.14 -3.67
C HIS A 150 -12.30 -2.79 -2.29
N THR A 151 -11.18 -3.35 -1.84
CA THR A 151 -11.04 -3.89 -0.47
C THR A 151 -11.24 -2.81 0.59
N LEU A 152 -10.62 -1.63 0.41
CA LEU A 152 -10.76 -0.54 1.38
C LEU A 152 -12.13 0.16 1.33
N TYR A 153 -12.87 0.05 0.22
CA TYR A 153 -14.17 0.69 0.04
C TYR A 153 -15.33 -0.13 0.60
N GLN A 154 -15.18 -1.43 0.77
CA GLN A 154 -16.20 -2.33 1.35
C GLN A 154 -16.57 -1.96 2.79
#